data_369f77a23512d2cfdbbde4714e980e06
#
_entry.id   369f77a23512d2cfdbbde4714e980e06
#
_cell.length_a   1.000
_cell.length_b   1.000
_cell.length_c   1.000
_cell.angle_alpha   90.00
_cell.angle_beta   90.00
_cell.angle_gamma   90.00
#
_symmetry.space_group_name_H-M   'P 1'
#
loop_
_entity.id
_entity.type
_entity.pdbx_description
1 polymer ?
#
loop_
_entity_poly.entity_id
_entity_poly.type
_entity_poly.pdbx_seq_one_letter_code
_entity_poly.pdbx_strand_id
1 'polypeptide(L)'
;SIADMMSVSDVKKILAEGGDKTEEYSEMVTLFDKLKKDGDVTYLSLVVPDEDSVHFYIDALVEELGDDPANQIAYGSDILYTDAANPDDPADMEKYITIWNQYQQNKGVDHPLVTDNSYGYNYTGISVILDENGKALAEIQYILDMKGVRKYLNSFLINMLLISFCIIAVTMVAYIVFVRKTITRPISRLAD
;
A
#
# COMPACT_ATOMS: atom_id res chain seq x y z
N SER A 1 13.17 6.40 11.73
CA SER A 1 11.77 6.28 11.25
C SER A 1 11.00 7.55 11.58
N ILE A 2 9.79 7.73 11.00
CA ILE A 2 8.91 8.87 11.35
C ILE A 2 8.59 8.81 12.86
N ALA A 3 8.40 7.63 13.41
CA ALA A 3 8.16 7.43 14.85
C ALA A 3 9.28 7.99 15.74
N ASP A 4 10.54 7.99 15.27
CA ASP A 4 11.68 8.50 16.02
C ASP A 4 11.71 10.05 16.08
N MET A 5 10.92 10.71 15.25
CA MET A 5 10.80 12.18 15.21
C MET A 5 9.77 12.72 16.20
N MET A 6 9.01 11.82 16.85
CA MET A 6 7.91 12.19 17.73
C MET A 6 8.26 11.95 19.18
N SER A 7 7.93 12.93 20.04
CA SER A 7 8.06 12.76 21.50
C SER A 7 6.95 11.84 22.01
N VAL A 8 7.32 10.82 22.78
CA VAL A 8 6.35 9.93 23.45
C VAL A 8 5.40 10.71 24.36
N SER A 9 5.89 11.79 24.99
CA SER A 9 5.09 12.66 25.83
C SER A 9 3.98 13.36 25.02
N ASP A 10 4.30 13.85 23.81
CA ASP A 10 3.34 14.57 22.98
C ASP A 10 2.29 13.61 22.42
N VAL A 11 2.71 12.41 22.01
CA VAL A 11 1.79 11.36 21.58
C VAL A 11 0.82 11.01 22.71
N LYS A 12 1.30 10.84 23.95
CA LYS A 12 0.41 10.57 25.11
C LYS A 12 -0.62 11.67 25.35
N LYS A 13 -0.25 12.95 25.14
CA LYS A 13 -1.20 14.07 25.25
C LYS A 13 -2.26 14.04 24.15
N ILE A 14 -1.86 13.72 22.93
CA ILE A 14 -2.76 13.61 21.79
C ILE A 14 -3.75 12.45 21.98
N LEU A 15 -3.32 11.34 22.54
CA LEU A 15 -4.16 10.16 22.78
C LEU A 15 -5.10 10.33 23.99
N ALA A 16 -4.89 11.34 24.82
CA ALA A 16 -5.74 11.60 25.97
C ALA A 16 -7.09 12.25 25.55
N GLU A 17 -8.09 12.14 26.41
CA GLU A 17 -9.38 12.81 26.19
C GLU A 17 -9.20 14.32 25.98
N GLY A 18 -9.74 14.84 24.87
CA GLY A 18 -9.58 16.25 24.47
C GLY A 18 -8.20 16.59 23.92
N GLY A 19 -7.43 15.59 23.51
CA GLY A 19 -6.11 15.76 22.93
C GLY A 19 -6.11 16.61 21.65
N ASP A 20 -7.21 16.63 20.89
CA ASP A 20 -7.43 17.47 19.71
C ASP A 20 -7.35 18.99 19.97
N LYS A 21 -7.43 19.41 21.23
CA LYS A 21 -7.38 20.81 21.66
C LYS A 21 -5.99 21.23 22.15
N THR A 22 -5.02 20.34 22.09
CA THR A 22 -3.66 20.61 22.56
C THR A 22 -2.81 21.29 21.49
N GLU A 23 -1.78 22.00 21.90
CA GLU A 23 -0.79 22.58 20.99
C GLU A 23 -0.02 21.46 20.28
N GLU A 24 0.32 20.41 21.00
CA GLU A 24 1.01 19.24 20.49
C GLU A 24 0.23 18.56 19.36
N TYR A 25 -1.10 18.52 19.45
CA TYR A 25 -1.94 18.02 18.35
C TYR A 25 -1.79 18.89 17.09
N SER A 26 -1.89 20.21 17.23
CA SER A 26 -1.79 21.13 16.10
C SER A 26 -0.42 21.07 15.42
N GLU A 27 0.65 20.97 16.22
CA GLU A 27 2.01 20.80 15.70
C GLU A 27 2.17 19.45 14.98
N MET A 28 1.59 18.37 15.54
CA MET A 28 1.65 17.04 14.96
C MET A 28 0.86 16.96 13.65
N VAL A 29 -0.33 17.54 13.56
CA VAL A 29 -1.09 17.65 12.30
C VAL A 29 -0.25 18.35 11.24
N THR A 30 0.36 19.49 11.56
CA THR A 30 1.23 20.23 10.64
C THR A 30 2.41 19.38 10.17
N LEU A 31 3.01 18.60 11.07
CA LEU A 31 4.09 17.68 10.72
C LEU A 31 3.60 16.57 9.77
N PHE A 32 2.44 15.98 10.04
CA PHE A 32 1.87 14.91 9.23
C PHE A 32 1.50 15.40 7.82
N ASP A 33 0.88 16.58 7.71
CA ASP A 33 0.56 17.21 6.42
C ASP A 33 1.83 17.46 5.60
N LYS A 34 2.87 17.97 6.24
CA LYS A 34 4.17 18.16 5.59
C LYS A 34 4.80 16.84 5.14
N LEU A 35 4.81 15.82 6.01
CA LEU A 35 5.38 14.51 5.69
C LEU A 35 4.61 13.82 4.56
N LYS A 36 3.28 13.95 4.55
CA LYS A 36 2.42 13.45 3.47
C LYS A 36 2.78 14.11 2.15
N LYS A 37 2.91 15.44 2.15
CA LYS A 37 3.26 16.23 0.96
C LYS A 37 4.66 15.89 0.45
N ASP A 38 5.66 15.88 1.33
CA ASP A 38 7.06 15.65 0.95
C ASP A 38 7.33 14.20 0.53
N GLY A 39 6.56 13.25 1.08
CA GLY A 39 6.71 11.81 0.85
C GLY A 39 5.88 11.24 -0.31
N ASP A 40 5.04 12.05 -0.95
CA ASP A 40 4.08 11.60 -1.99
C ASP A 40 3.24 10.40 -1.50
N VAL A 41 2.79 10.49 -0.24
CA VAL A 41 2.02 9.45 0.44
C VAL A 41 0.53 9.76 0.26
N THR A 42 -0.26 8.75 -0.11
CA THR A 42 -1.71 8.94 -0.33
C THR A 42 -2.45 9.19 0.98
N TYR A 43 -2.17 8.38 2.00
CA TYR A 43 -2.73 8.55 3.34
C TYR A 43 -1.60 8.43 4.37
N LEU A 44 -1.67 9.28 5.40
CA LEU A 44 -0.76 9.26 6.54
C LEU A 44 -1.56 9.54 7.80
N SER A 45 -1.60 8.58 8.72
CA SER A 45 -2.47 8.68 9.89
C SER A 45 -1.77 8.22 11.16
N LEU A 46 -2.13 8.82 12.29
CA LEU A 46 -1.79 8.37 13.64
C LEU A 46 -3.01 7.65 14.20
N VAL A 47 -2.85 6.37 14.53
CA VAL A 47 -3.95 5.50 14.92
C VAL A 47 -3.58 4.61 16.10
N VAL A 48 -4.59 4.08 16.77
CA VAL A 48 -4.44 2.98 17.73
C VAL A 48 -5.34 1.84 17.26
N PRO A 49 -4.78 0.69 16.86
CA PRO A 49 -5.59 -0.47 16.48
C PRO A 49 -6.23 -1.11 17.70
N ASP A 50 -7.40 -1.70 17.50
CA ASP A 50 -8.12 -2.55 18.45
C ASP A 50 -8.44 -3.90 17.78
N GLU A 51 -9.15 -4.78 18.49
CA GLU A 51 -9.44 -6.15 18.03
C GLU A 51 -10.25 -6.17 16.71
N ASP A 52 -11.18 -5.25 16.54
CA ASP A 52 -12.11 -5.21 15.39
C ASP A 52 -12.16 -3.87 14.67
N SER A 53 -11.37 -2.89 15.12
CA SER A 53 -11.39 -1.52 14.63
C SER A 53 -10.03 -0.84 14.69
N VAL A 54 -9.99 0.33 14.10
CA VAL A 54 -8.86 1.26 14.21
C VAL A 54 -9.39 2.61 14.70
N HIS A 55 -8.80 3.13 15.77
CA HIS A 55 -9.12 4.43 16.34
C HIS A 55 -8.20 5.51 15.77
N PHE A 56 -8.78 6.53 15.15
CA PHE A 56 -8.03 7.61 14.48
C PHE A 56 -7.81 8.81 15.39
N TYR A 57 -6.59 9.29 15.47
CA TYR A 57 -6.21 10.51 16.17
C TYR A 57 -5.77 11.62 15.22
N ILE A 58 -5.03 11.29 14.17
CA ILE A 58 -4.64 12.23 13.11
C ILE A 58 -4.85 11.53 11.77
N ASP A 59 -5.47 12.26 10.86
CA ASP A 59 -5.54 11.90 9.45
C ASP A 59 -5.06 13.11 8.64
N ALA A 60 -3.88 12.98 8.03
CA ALA A 60 -3.23 14.08 7.33
C ALA A 60 -4.02 14.49 6.09
N LEU A 61 -4.26 15.81 5.95
CA LEU A 61 -5.02 16.38 4.86
C LEU A 61 -4.16 17.40 4.10
N VAL A 62 -3.94 17.16 2.81
CA VAL A 62 -3.21 18.08 1.93
C VAL A 62 -4.03 18.34 0.67
N GLU A 63 -4.83 19.42 0.67
CA GLU A 63 -5.71 19.78 -0.45
C GLU A 63 -4.94 19.96 -1.77
N GLU A 64 -3.69 20.37 -1.72
CA GLU A 64 -2.81 20.52 -2.89
C GLU A 64 -2.49 19.19 -3.57
N LEU A 65 -2.61 18.07 -2.85
CA LEU A 65 -2.51 16.70 -3.40
C LEU A 65 -3.86 16.15 -3.88
N GLY A 66 -4.94 16.94 -3.75
CA GLY A 66 -6.28 16.55 -4.16
C GLY A 66 -7.11 15.90 -3.06
N ASP A 67 -6.69 16.00 -1.80
CA ASP A 67 -7.50 15.52 -0.68
C ASP A 67 -8.78 16.36 -0.56
N ASP A 68 -9.89 15.67 -0.31
CA ASP A 68 -11.17 16.31 -0.04
C ASP A 68 -11.38 16.37 1.48
N PRO A 69 -11.49 17.58 2.08
CA PRO A 69 -11.75 17.72 3.51
C PRO A 69 -13.00 16.99 4.00
N ALA A 70 -13.97 16.75 3.12
CA ALA A 70 -15.17 15.98 3.47
C ALA A 70 -14.90 14.50 3.74
N ASN A 71 -13.77 13.97 3.27
CA ASN A 71 -13.36 12.59 3.45
C ASN A 71 -12.34 12.42 4.59
N GLN A 72 -11.92 13.50 5.24
CA GLN A 72 -11.00 13.44 6.38
C GLN A 72 -11.63 12.69 7.54
N ILE A 73 -10.88 11.75 8.10
CA ILE A 73 -11.31 11.00 9.28
C ILE A 73 -11.11 11.89 10.52
N ALA A 74 -12.21 12.16 11.24
CA ALA A 74 -12.17 13.04 12.39
C ALA A 74 -11.41 12.39 13.57
N TYR A 75 -10.80 13.26 14.41
CA TYR A 75 -10.20 12.83 15.67
C TYR A 75 -11.21 12.06 16.53
N GLY A 76 -10.78 10.95 17.10
CA GLY A 76 -11.60 10.09 17.96
C GLY A 76 -12.59 9.20 17.21
N SER A 77 -12.49 9.09 15.88
CA SER A 77 -13.36 8.19 15.09
C SER A 77 -12.81 6.77 15.06
N ASP A 78 -13.70 5.80 15.12
CA ASP A 78 -13.43 4.39 14.90
C ASP A 78 -13.83 3.96 13.50
N ILE A 79 -12.96 3.20 12.84
CA ILE A 79 -13.31 2.51 11.59
C ILE A 79 -13.24 1.01 11.85
N LEU A 80 -14.37 0.34 11.67
CA LEU A 80 -14.43 -1.11 11.79
C LEU A 80 -13.67 -1.79 10.65
N TYR A 81 -12.97 -2.85 10.95
CA TYR A 81 -12.26 -3.64 9.91
C TYR A 81 -13.23 -4.19 8.86
N THR A 82 -14.46 -4.52 9.25
CA THR A 82 -15.52 -4.95 8.34
C THR A 82 -15.94 -3.90 7.33
N ASP A 83 -15.80 -2.61 7.67
CA ASP A 83 -16.16 -1.50 6.78
C ASP A 83 -14.98 -1.13 5.85
N ALA A 84 -13.75 -1.38 6.31
CA ALA A 84 -12.53 -1.08 5.58
C ALA A 84 -12.14 -2.21 4.63
N ALA A 85 -12.23 -3.46 5.07
CA ALA A 85 -11.82 -4.64 4.31
C ALA A 85 -12.70 -4.87 3.07
N ASN A 86 -12.09 -5.47 2.06
CA ASN A 86 -12.84 -5.93 0.88
C ASN A 86 -13.69 -7.16 1.26
N PRO A 87 -15.03 -7.08 1.19
CA PRO A 87 -15.90 -8.19 1.55
C PRO A 87 -15.76 -9.40 0.63
N ASP A 88 -15.24 -9.21 -0.57
CA ASP A 88 -15.02 -10.27 -1.57
C ASP A 88 -13.63 -10.92 -1.43
N ASP A 89 -12.77 -10.40 -0.56
CA ASP A 89 -11.43 -10.94 -0.30
C ASP A 89 -11.21 -11.21 1.21
N PRO A 90 -11.45 -12.44 1.67
CA PRO A 90 -11.23 -12.83 3.07
C PRO A 90 -9.80 -12.59 3.55
N ALA A 91 -8.80 -12.63 2.64
CA ALA A 91 -7.41 -12.36 2.97
C ALA A 91 -7.16 -10.89 3.32
N ASP A 92 -8.03 -9.98 2.91
CA ASP A 92 -7.92 -8.57 3.29
C ASP A 92 -8.25 -8.36 4.77
N MET A 93 -9.28 -9.01 5.29
CA MET A 93 -9.59 -9.00 6.72
C MET A 93 -8.44 -9.58 7.56
N GLU A 94 -7.77 -10.64 7.09
CA GLU A 94 -6.63 -11.23 7.80
C GLU A 94 -5.47 -10.24 7.98
N LYS A 95 -5.30 -9.30 7.06
CA LYS A 95 -4.27 -8.24 7.18
C LYS A 95 -4.56 -7.30 8.36
N TYR A 96 -5.81 -6.90 8.55
CA TYR A 96 -6.20 -6.06 9.71
C TYR A 96 -5.99 -6.80 11.04
N ILE A 97 -6.36 -8.08 11.09
CA ILE A 97 -6.10 -8.94 12.26
C ILE A 97 -4.59 -9.06 12.51
N THR A 98 -3.78 -9.13 11.45
CA THR A 98 -2.33 -9.17 11.55
C THR A 98 -1.78 -7.88 12.15
N ILE A 99 -2.28 -6.72 11.75
CA ILE A 99 -1.90 -5.40 12.31
C ILE A 99 -2.15 -5.40 13.83
N TRP A 100 -3.36 -5.75 14.25
CA TRP A 100 -3.72 -5.84 15.66
C TRP A 100 -2.79 -6.80 16.44
N ASN A 101 -2.56 -7.99 15.93
CA ASN A 101 -1.70 -8.97 16.58
C ASN A 101 -0.25 -8.51 16.71
N GLN A 102 0.29 -7.79 15.72
CA GLN A 102 1.63 -7.22 15.78
C GLN A 102 1.70 -6.07 16.80
N TYR A 103 0.71 -5.20 16.80
CA TYR A 103 0.57 -4.13 17.78
C TYR A 103 0.57 -4.66 19.22
N GLN A 104 -0.19 -5.72 19.51
CA GLN A 104 -0.22 -6.40 20.82
C GLN A 104 1.15 -6.96 21.22
N GLN A 105 2.00 -7.30 20.26
CA GLN A 105 3.37 -7.75 20.47
C GLN A 105 4.37 -6.59 20.53
N ASN A 106 3.91 -5.33 20.55
CA ASN A 106 4.73 -4.12 20.53
C ASN A 106 5.62 -4.04 19.28
N LYS A 107 5.12 -4.46 18.14
CA LYS A 107 5.82 -4.49 16.85
C LYS A 107 4.99 -3.85 15.76
N GLY A 108 5.65 -3.20 14.82
CA GLY A 108 5.08 -2.90 13.52
C GLY A 108 5.07 -4.13 12.62
N VAL A 109 4.53 -4.00 11.41
CA VAL A 109 4.63 -5.06 10.41
C VAL A 109 6.02 -5.06 9.78
N ASP A 110 6.65 -6.25 9.74
CA ASP A 110 8.00 -6.43 9.19
C ASP A 110 8.06 -6.10 7.69
N HIS A 111 6.95 -6.32 6.99
CA HIS A 111 6.80 -6.04 5.56
C HIS A 111 5.52 -5.27 5.32
N PRO A 112 5.55 -4.25 4.46
CA PRO A 112 4.34 -3.53 4.09
C PRO A 112 3.27 -4.45 3.51
N LEU A 113 2.03 -4.18 3.86
CA LEU A 113 0.89 -4.96 3.43
C LEU A 113 0.37 -4.45 2.10
N VAL A 114 0.09 -5.36 1.17
CA VAL A 114 -0.60 -5.02 -0.07
C VAL A 114 -2.08 -5.30 0.11
N THR A 115 -2.91 -4.28 -0.09
CA THR A 115 -4.37 -4.36 0.03
C THR A 115 -5.03 -3.97 -1.29
N ASP A 116 -6.18 -4.60 -1.60
CA ASP A 116 -7.04 -4.22 -2.74
C ASP A 116 -8.47 -4.16 -2.19
N ASN A 117 -8.84 -3.01 -1.65
CA ASN A 117 -10.08 -2.82 -0.89
C ASN A 117 -10.84 -1.57 -1.33
N SER A 118 -11.80 -1.10 -0.54
CA SER A 118 -12.60 0.10 -0.82
C SER A 118 -11.76 1.37 -1.00
N TYR A 119 -10.56 1.42 -0.41
CA TYR A 119 -9.61 2.53 -0.57
C TYR A 119 -8.68 2.36 -1.78
N GLY A 120 -8.75 1.23 -2.49
CA GLY A 120 -8.00 0.97 -3.72
C GLY A 120 -6.89 -0.07 -3.57
N TYR A 121 -6.02 -0.15 -4.61
CA TYR A 121 -4.85 -1.02 -4.60
C TYR A 121 -3.68 -0.29 -3.96
N ASN A 122 -3.39 -0.64 -2.72
CA ASN A 122 -2.53 0.13 -1.83
C ASN A 122 -1.40 -0.71 -1.24
N TYR A 123 -0.34 0.00 -0.88
CA TYR A 123 0.81 -0.52 -0.16
C TYR A 123 0.87 0.19 1.20
N THR A 124 0.55 -0.53 2.27
CA THR A 124 0.45 0.01 3.62
C THR A 124 1.69 -0.35 4.42
N GLY A 125 2.41 0.65 4.89
CA GLY A 125 3.48 0.50 5.87
C GLY A 125 3.03 0.99 7.24
N ILE A 126 3.56 0.36 8.29
CA ILE A 126 3.16 0.62 9.67
C ILE A 126 4.40 0.73 10.54
N SER A 127 4.49 1.83 11.28
CA SER A 127 5.53 2.08 12.28
C SER A 127 4.89 2.24 13.65
N VAL A 128 5.28 1.41 14.61
CA VAL A 128 4.77 1.49 15.99
C VAL A 128 5.57 2.51 16.80
N ILE A 129 4.86 3.32 17.56
CA ILE A 129 5.41 4.20 18.59
C ILE A 129 5.35 3.47 19.91
N LEU A 130 6.51 3.30 20.55
CA LEU A 130 6.62 2.63 21.84
C LEU A 130 6.73 3.65 22.98
N ASP A 131 6.15 3.34 24.13
CA ASP A 131 6.34 4.11 25.35
C ASP A 131 7.72 3.84 25.98
N GLU A 132 8.02 4.49 27.11
CA GLU A 132 9.29 4.37 27.84
C GLU A 132 9.54 2.95 28.37
N ASN A 133 8.51 2.10 28.41
CA ASN A 133 8.58 0.71 28.87
C ASN A 133 8.65 -0.27 27.68
N GLY A 134 8.67 0.23 26.44
CA GLY A 134 8.66 -0.59 25.23
C GLY A 134 7.31 -1.17 24.89
N LYS A 135 6.21 -0.61 25.45
CA LYS A 135 4.85 -0.98 25.10
C LYS A 135 4.33 -0.13 23.96
N ALA A 136 3.62 -0.74 23.01
CA ALA A 136 2.97 -0.04 21.91
C ALA A 136 1.96 0.99 22.43
N LEU A 137 2.10 2.22 21.96
CA LEU A 137 1.30 3.37 22.33
C LEU A 137 0.36 3.78 21.19
N ALA A 138 0.86 3.82 19.98
CA ALA A 138 0.15 4.13 18.75
C ALA A 138 0.89 3.59 17.53
N GLU A 139 0.26 3.68 16.39
CA GLU A 139 0.86 3.38 15.08
C GLU A 139 0.78 4.58 14.15
N ILE A 140 1.83 4.75 13.35
CA ILE A 140 1.79 5.58 12.16
C ILE A 140 1.54 4.65 10.99
N GLN A 141 0.41 4.83 10.34
CA GLN A 141 0.06 4.13 9.11
C GLN A 141 0.28 5.06 7.92
N TYR A 142 1.02 4.59 6.91
CA TYR A 142 1.22 5.31 5.68
C TYR A 142 0.86 4.43 4.49
N ILE A 143 0.11 4.99 3.55
CA ILE A 143 -0.47 4.26 2.44
C ILE A 143 -0.02 4.92 1.13
N LEU A 144 0.51 4.12 0.21
CA LEU A 144 0.90 4.51 -1.13
C LEU A 144 -0.09 3.91 -2.13
N ASP A 145 -0.66 4.73 -3.02
CA ASP A 145 -1.49 4.23 -4.12
C ASP A 145 -0.62 3.53 -5.17
N MET A 146 -0.89 2.25 -5.38
CA MET A 146 -0.16 1.40 -6.32
C MET A 146 -0.84 1.26 -7.68
N LYS A 147 -1.93 2.01 -7.95
CA LYS A 147 -2.66 1.93 -9.24
C LYS A 147 -1.75 2.23 -10.43
N GLY A 148 -0.89 3.24 -10.31
CA GLY A 148 0.08 3.59 -11.32
C GLY A 148 1.07 2.46 -11.59
N VAL A 149 1.58 1.83 -10.53
CA VAL A 149 2.51 0.69 -10.62
C VAL A 149 1.82 -0.52 -11.25
N ARG A 150 0.59 -0.83 -10.84
CA ARG A 150 -0.21 -1.93 -11.41
C ARG A 150 -0.45 -1.73 -12.91
N LYS A 151 -0.82 -0.51 -13.31
CA LYS A 151 -1.02 -0.15 -14.73
C LYS A 151 0.28 -0.34 -15.53
N TYR A 152 1.40 0.11 -14.99
CA TYR A 152 2.71 -0.06 -15.63
C TYR A 152 3.08 -1.54 -15.76
N LEU A 153 2.94 -2.34 -14.70
CA LEU A 153 3.21 -3.78 -14.71
C LEU A 153 2.35 -4.51 -15.74
N ASN A 154 1.04 -4.21 -15.80
CA ASN A 154 0.16 -4.82 -16.79
C ASN A 154 0.57 -4.46 -18.22
N SER A 155 0.90 -3.20 -18.49
CA SER A 155 1.40 -2.76 -19.80
C SER A 155 2.72 -3.45 -20.15
N PHE A 156 3.62 -3.59 -19.19
CA PHE A 156 4.89 -4.29 -19.37
C PHE A 156 4.66 -5.77 -19.71
N LEU A 157 3.80 -6.47 -18.98
CA LEU A 157 3.47 -7.87 -19.24
C LEU A 157 2.85 -8.08 -20.65
N ILE A 158 1.92 -7.20 -21.05
CA ILE A 158 1.31 -7.25 -22.38
C ILE A 158 2.37 -7.06 -23.45
N ASN A 159 3.26 -6.08 -23.31
CA ASN A 159 4.35 -5.82 -24.25
C ASN A 159 5.30 -7.01 -24.35
N MET A 160 5.66 -7.62 -23.21
CA MET A 160 6.52 -8.81 -23.18
C MET A 160 5.87 -10.01 -23.90
N LEU A 161 4.57 -10.22 -23.71
CA LEU A 161 3.82 -11.26 -24.43
C LEU A 161 3.78 -11.01 -25.95
N LEU A 162 3.55 -9.76 -26.37
CA LEU A 162 3.55 -9.40 -27.79
C LEU A 162 4.93 -9.62 -28.42
N ILE A 163 6.00 -9.19 -27.76
CA ILE A 163 7.38 -9.40 -28.25
C ILE A 163 7.68 -10.90 -28.36
N SER A 164 7.33 -11.69 -27.33
CA SER A 164 7.51 -13.13 -27.34
C SER A 164 6.76 -13.80 -28.49
N PHE A 165 5.52 -13.40 -28.72
CA PHE A 165 4.71 -13.89 -29.84
C PHE A 165 5.35 -13.56 -31.20
N CYS A 166 5.84 -12.34 -31.39
CA CYS A 166 6.55 -11.93 -32.61
C CYS A 166 7.81 -12.79 -32.84
N ILE A 167 8.61 -13.03 -31.79
CA ILE A 167 9.81 -13.86 -31.92
C ILE A 167 9.44 -15.28 -32.33
N ILE A 168 8.43 -15.89 -31.71
CA ILE A 168 7.94 -17.22 -32.06
C ILE A 168 7.47 -17.27 -33.51
N ALA A 169 6.69 -16.28 -33.96
CA ALA A 169 6.20 -16.20 -35.34
C ALA A 169 7.33 -16.10 -36.35
N VAL A 170 8.32 -15.25 -36.10
CA VAL A 170 9.50 -15.09 -36.99
C VAL A 170 10.32 -16.37 -37.05
N THR A 171 10.57 -17.02 -35.91
CA THR A 171 11.34 -18.28 -35.86
C THR A 171 10.59 -19.41 -36.56
N MET A 172 9.26 -19.48 -36.43
CA MET A 172 8.44 -20.46 -37.14
C MET A 172 8.50 -20.28 -38.65
N VAL A 173 8.36 -19.04 -39.13
CA VAL A 173 8.50 -18.72 -40.57
C VAL A 173 9.90 -19.08 -41.09
N ALA A 174 10.95 -18.69 -40.37
CA ALA A 174 12.32 -19.03 -40.72
C ALA A 174 12.54 -20.56 -40.82
N TYR A 175 11.98 -21.29 -39.81
CA TYR A 175 12.04 -22.76 -39.81
C TYR A 175 11.33 -23.39 -41.03
N ILE A 176 10.12 -22.93 -41.33
CA ILE A 176 9.34 -23.41 -42.51
C ILE A 176 10.11 -23.17 -43.79
N VAL A 177 10.69 -21.96 -43.97
CA VAL A 177 11.51 -21.62 -45.14
C VAL A 177 12.75 -22.51 -45.25
N PHE A 178 13.43 -22.72 -44.10
CA PHE A 178 14.60 -23.60 -44.05
C PHE A 178 14.25 -25.03 -44.44
N VAL A 179 13.22 -25.64 -43.85
CA VAL A 179 12.80 -27.01 -44.15
C VAL A 179 12.40 -27.14 -45.62
N ARG A 180 11.64 -26.20 -46.15
CA ARG A 180 11.23 -26.17 -47.55
C ARG A 180 12.43 -26.13 -48.49
N LYS A 181 13.42 -25.27 -48.20
CA LYS A 181 14.61 -25.09 -49.05
C LYS A 181 15.59 -26.24 -48.96
N THR A 182 15.79 -26.79 -47.78
CA THR A 182 16.87 -27.76 -47.49
C THR A 182 16.40 -29.21 -47.63
N ILE A 183 15.13 -29.48 -47.35
CA ILE A 183 14.64 -30.86 -47.35
C ILE A 183 13.63 -31.09 -48.48
N THR A 184 12.55 -30.31 -48.54
CA THR A 184 11.43 -30.59 -49.42
C THR A 184 11.81 -30.43 -50.91
N ARG A 185 12.51 -29.34 -51.29
CA ARG A 185 12.91 -29.08 -52.68
C ARG A 185 13.93 -30.10 -53.25
N PRO A 186 15.00 -30.51 -52.54
CA PRO A 186 15.88 -31.56 -53.01
C PRO A 186 15.22 -32.89 -53.23
N ILE A 187 14.32 -33.30 -52.29
CA ILE A 187 13.63 -34.57 -52.39
C ILE A 187 12.67 -34.62 -53.58
N SER A 188 11.89 -33.55 -53.83
CA SER A 188 11.00 -33.50 -54.99
C SER A 188 11.73 -33.54 -56.34
N ARG A 189 13.03 -33.02 -56.40
CA ARG A 189 13.85 -33.08 -57.60
C ARG A 189 14.50 -34.47 -57.85
N LEU A 190 14.51 -35.32 -56.87
CA LEU A 190 14.98 -36.69 -57.01
C LEU A 190 13.85 -37.68 -57.35
N ALA A 191 12.60 -37.26 -57.25
CA ALA A 191 11.44 -38.06 -57.52
C ALA A 191 10.85 -37.84 -58.94
N ASP A 192 11.29 -36.77 -59.65
CA ASP A 192 11.05 -36.51 -61.06
C ASP A 192 12.20 -37.05 -61.91
#